data_605661be293f559548162506ca2e450f
#
_entry.id   605661be293f559548162506ca2e450f
#
_cell.length_a   1.000
_cell.length_b   1.000
_cell.length_c   1.000
_cell.angle_alpha   90.00
_cell.angle_beta   90.00
_cell.angle_gamma   90.00
#
_symmetry.space_group_name_H-M   'P 1'
#
loop_
_entity.id
_entity.type
_entity.pdbx_description
1 polymer ?
#
loop_
_entity_poly.entity_id
_entity_poly.type
_entity_poly.pdbx_seq_one_letter_code
_entity_poly.pdbx_strand_id
1 'polypeptide(L)'
;MHVTIVYSTPTSQFSSSIFSATDDDTEHAAKEIDEVLHKKGIQTALIPLHSETIESQISAIKNTDCIFNLVEWTGSDLPHAMFACSLIETLGIPFTGATTLNYLFVSDKVYMKRMFDRMNIPTPKWQVFYSGKESADAELIFPSIVKPALHHCSIGLSRDMIVSKKEDVHKKVLLQMQRFAGHVFVEEFIEGREFHVAVLEREGKPFVLPPVEIVFKVTGTEAFLTYESRWDVDHPDYKQSEIYVPKTYEPRLM
;
A
#
# COMPACT_ATOMS: atom_id res chain seq x y z
N MET A 1 -29.62 8.38 1.24
CA MET A 1 -28.36 7.96 0.61
C MET A 1 -28.02 6.57 1.12
N HIS A 2 -27.74 5.67 0.21
CA HIS A 2 -27.32 4.30 0.50
C HIS A 2 -25.91 4.08 -0.05
N VAL A 3 -25.00 3.56 0.75
CA VAL A 3 -23.59 3.32 0.39
C VAL A 3 -23.28 1.83 0.54
N THR A 4 -22.75 1.22 -0.51
CA THR A 4 -22.24 -0.15 -0.42
C THR A 4 -20.73 -0.11 -0.17
N ILE A 5 -20.30 -0.71 0.92
CA ILE A 5 -18.87 -0.84 1.27
C ILE A 5 -18.41 -2.20 0.78
N VAL A 6 -17.50 -2.21 -0.18
CA VAL A 6 -16.87 -3.44 -0.69
C VAL A 6 -15.46 -3.55 -0.16
N TYR A 7 -15.04 -4.73 0.28
CA TYR A 7 -13.69 -4.97 0.80
C TYR A 7 -13.21 -6.37 0.46
N SER A 8 -11.91 -6.52 0.26
CA SER A 8 -11.30 -7.83 -0.01
C SER A 8 -11.22 -8.67 1.24
N THR A 9 -11.45 -9.97 1.11
CA THR A 9 -11.18 -10.95 2.17
C THR A 9 -9.88 -11.69 1.89
N PRO A 10 -9.22 -12.25 2.92
CA PRO A 10 -8.03 -13.07 2.75
C PRO A 10 -8.25 -14.17 1.72
N THR A 11 -7.29 -14.36 0.81
CA THR A 11 -7.29 -15.52 -0.07
C THR A 11 -6.77 -16.75 0.67
N SER A 12 -7.05 -17.96 0.16
CA SER A 12 -6.59 -19.21 0.78
C SER A 12 -5.06 -19.31 0.91
N GLN A 13 -4.33 -18.60 0.07
CA GLN A 13 -2.86 -18.53 0.15
C GLN A 13 -2.37 -17.60 1.28
N PHE A 14 -3.12 -16.53 1.57
CA PHE A 14 -2.75 -15.55 2.59
C PHE A 14 -3.29 -15.87 3.99
N SER A 15 -4.44 -16.50 4.10
CA SER A 15 -5.06 -16.84 5.40
C SER A 15 -4.19 -17.69 6.34
N SER A 16 -3.19 -18.39 5.77
CA SER A 16 -2.18 -19.15 6.54
C SER A 16 -0.81 -18.47 6.62
N SER A 17 -0.67 -17.25 6.09
CA SER A 17 0.61 -16.55 6.05
C SER A 17 0.83 -15.73 7.32
N ILE A 18 2.12 -15.44 7.61
CA ILE A 18 2.51 -14.53 8.69
C ILE A 18 2.06 -13.08 8.43
N PHE A 19 1.47 -12.79 7.26
CA PHE A 19 1.03 -11.47 6.84
C PHE A 19 -0.50 -11.33 6.85
N SER A 20 -1.23 -12.26 7.45
CA SER A 20 -2.71 -12.24 7.51
C SER A 20 -3.28 -11.00 8.22
N ALA A 21 -2.52 -10.39 9.13
CA ALA A 21 -2.96 -9.20 9.84
C ALA A 21 -3.29 -8.01 8.91
N THR A 22 -2.68 -7.94 7.72
CA THR A 22 -2.99 -6.89 6.73
C THR A 22 -4.34 -7.10 6.06
N ASP A 23 -4.79 -8.34 5.93
CA ASP A 23 -6.06 -8.67 5.30
C ASP A 23 -7.22 -8.50 6.30
N ASP A 24 -6.98 -8.79 7.58
CA ASP A 24 -7.95 -8.55 8.65
C ASP A 24 -8.24 -7.05 8.84
N ASP A 25 -7.27 -6.19 8.54
CA ASP A 25 -7.40 -4.73 8.63
C ASP A 25 -8.45 -4.17 7.66
N THR A 26 -8.59 -4.73 6.46
CA THR A 26 -9.60 -4.29 5.49
C THR A 26 -11.03 -4.50 6.00
N GLU A 27 -11.30 -5.62 6.65
CA GLU A 27 -12.59 -5.89 7.27
C GLU A 27 -12.84 -4.96 8.47
N HIS A 28 -11.81 -4.72 9.28
CA HIS A 28 -11.91 -3.80 10.41
C HIS A 28 -12.21 -2.38 9.94
N ALA A 29 -11.47 -1.88 8.96
CA ALA A 29 -11.71 -0.58 8.34
C ALA A 29 -13.11 -0.46 7.74
N ALA A 30 -13.61 -1.51 7.08
CA ALA A 30 -14.97 -1.52 6.54
C ALA A 30 -16.03 -1.36 7.64
N LYS A 31 -15.87 -2.04 8.77
CA LYS A 31 -16.77 -1.92 9.93
C LYS A 31 -16.72 -0.55 10.58
N GLU A 32 -15.53 0.03 10.74
CA GLU A 32 -15.39 1.39 11.29
C GLU A 32 -16.07 2.45 10.39
N ILE A 33 -15.88 2.33 9.08
CA ILE A 33 -16.52 3.23 8.09
C ILE A 33 -18.04 3.07 8.15
N ASP A 34 -18.54 1.84 8.22
CA ASP A 34 -19.96 1.53 8.39
C ASP A 34 -20.55 2.25 9.61
N GLU A 35 -19.91 2.11 10.76
CA GLU A 35 -20.33 2.78 11.99
C GLU A 35 -20.35 4.31 11.86
N VAL A 36 -19.33 4.90 11.24
CA VAL A 36 -19.25 6.35 11.04
C VAL A 36 -20.34 6.84 10.11
N LEU A 37 -20.64 6.11 9.04
CA LEU A 37 -21.71 6.46 8.10
C LEU A 37 -23.09 6.33 8.75
N HIS A 38 -23.33 5.26 9.50
CA HIS A 38 -24.57 5.09 10.29
C HIS A 38 -24.81 6.23 11.29
N LYS A 39 -23.77 6.66 12.02
CA LYS A 39 -23.85 7.83 12.92
C LYS A 39 -24.23 9.14 12.19
N LYS A 40 -24.00 9.20 10.91
CA LYS A 40 -24.41 10.32 10.03
C LYS A 40 -25.78 10.13 9.35
N GLY A 41 -26.50 9.07 9.67
CA GLY A 41 -27.82 8.76 9.10
C GLY A 41 -27.76 8.21 7.66
N ILE A 42 -26.60 7.71 7.24
CA ILE A 42 -26.42 7.09 5.93
C ILE A 42 -26.67 5.59 6.08
N GLN A 43 -27.49 5.03 5.19
CA GLN A 43 -27.69 3.58 5.12
C GLN A 43 -26.50 2.92 4.42
N THR A 44 -26.06 1.78 4.93
CA THR A 44 -24.90 1.07 4.38
C THR A 44 -25.21 -0.41 4.19
N ALA A 45 -24.44 -1.04 3.29
CA ALA A 45 -24.35 -2.48 3.15
C ALA A 45 -22.87 -2.86 3.02
N LEU A 46 -22.43 -3.89 3.75
CA LEU A 46 -21.07 -4.43 3.67
C LEU A 46 -21.08 -5.65 2.76
N ILE A 47 -20.15 -5.70 1.80
CA ILE A 47 -19.96 -6.83 0.89
C ILE A 47 -18.50 -7.28 0.96
N PRO A 48 -18.21 -8.38 1.68
CA PRO A 48 -16.90 -9.02 1.62
C PRO A 48 -16.72 -9.66 0.25
N LEU A 49 -15.67 -9.31 -0.47
CA LEU A 49 -15.34 -9.93 -1.76
C LEU A 49 -14.42 -11.13 -1.53
N HIS A 50 -14.83 -12.28 -2.02
CA HIS A 50 -14.06 -13.51 -2.03
C HIS A 50 -13.51 -13.75 -3.44
N SER A 51 -12.24 -14.09 -3.56
CA SER A 51 -11.54 -14.26 -4.84
C SER A 51 -12.26 -15.16 -5.85
N GLU A 52 -12.98 -16.18 -5.36
CA GLU A 52 -13.68 -17.15 -6.18
C GLU A 52 -15.06 -16.68 -6.67
N THR A 53 -15.62 -15.60 -6.10
CA THR A 53 -17.01 -15.16 -6.35
C THR A 53 -17.14 -13.66 -6.65
N ILE A 54 -16.05 -12.99 -6.96
CA ILE A 54 -15.98 -11.53 -7.23
C ILE A 54 -17.08 -11.08 -8.19
N GLU A 55 -17.21 -11.76 -9.35
CA GLU A 55 -18.17 -11.36 -10.38
C GLU A 55 -19.62 -11.41 -9.87
N SER A 56 -20.01 -12.50 -9.23
CA SER A 56 -21.37 -12.66 -8.71
C SER A 56 -21.69 -11.67 -7.59
N GLN A 57 -20.71 -11.38 -6.73
CA GLN A 57 -20.87 -10.45 -5.62
C GLN A 57 -21.00 -9.00 -6.10
N ILE A 58 -20.16 -8.57 -7.04
CA ILE A 58 -20.22 -7.21 -7.59
C ILE A 58 -21.46 -7.03 -8.46
N SER A 59 -21.81 -8.02 -9.29
CA SER A 59 -23.03 -7.97 -10.13
C SER A 59 -24.33 -7.94 -9.31
N ALA A 60 -24.28 -8.36 -8.05
CA ALA A 60 -25.42 -8.30 -7.13
C ALA A 60 -25.63 -6.91 -6.52
N ILE A 61 -24.67 -6.00 -6.65
CA ILE A 61 -24.79 -4.61 -6.13
C ILE A 61 -25.87 -3.88 -6.88
N LYS A 62 -26.92 -3.50 -6.17
CA LYS A 62 -28.08 -2.76 -6.72
C LYS A 62 -28.57 -1.76 -5.69
N ASN A 63 -29.27 -0.72 -6.16
CA ASN A 63 -29.91 0.26 -5.30
C ASN A 63 -28.95 0.96 -4.32
N THR A 64 -27.74 1.29 -4.79
CA THR A 64 -26.76 2.06 -4.05
C THR A 64 -26.44 3.36 -4.76
N ASP A 65 -26.24 4.43 -4.00
CA ASP A 65 -25.89 5.75 -4.53
C ASP A 65 -24.38 5.89 -4.75
N CYS A 66 -23.57 5.11 -4.00
CA CYS A 66 -22.11 5.13 -4.06
C CYS A 66 -21.53 3.81 -3.57
N ILE A 67 -20.40 3.42 -4.12
CA ILE A 67 -19.60 2.30 -3.63
C ILE A 67 -18.39 2.86 -2.88
N PHE A 68 -18.24 2.47 -1.60
CA PHE A 68 -17.01 2.71 -0.86
C PHE A 68 -16.08 1.51 -1.09
N ASN A 69 -15.03 1.73 -1.88
CA ASN A 69 -14.15 0.65 -2.33
C ASN A 69 -12.92 0.53 -1.44
N LEU A 70 -12.79 -0.62 -0.75
CA LEU A 70 -11.66 -1.02 0.09
C LEU A 70 -10.99 -2.30 -0.44
N VAL A 71 -11.07 -2.54 -1.75
CA VAL A 71 -10.40 -3.71 -2.35
C VAL A 71 -8.90 -3.51 -2.32
N GLU A 72 -8.19 -4.42 -1.63
CA GLU A 72 -6.74 -4.35 -1.45
C GLU A 72 -6.11 -5.76 -1.46
N TRP A 73 -6.02 -6.39 -2.63
CA TRP A 73 -5.22 -7.59 -2.83
C TRP A 73 -3.88 -7.24 -3.46
N THR A 74 -2.81 -7.85 -3.00
CA THR A 74 -1.43 -7.55 -3.38
C THR A 74 -0.66 -8.79 -3.85
N GLY A 75 0.54 -8.61 -4.36
CA GLY A 75 1.40 -9.72 -4.76
C GLY A 75 0.79 -10.61 -5.84
N SER A 76 0.70 -11.90 -5.59
CA SER A 76 0.08 -12.88 -6.49
C SER A 76 -1.43 -12.67 -6.66
N ASP A 77 -2.08 -12.01 -5.71
CA ASP A 77 -3.53 -11.77 -5.70
C ASP A 77 -3.92 -10.43 -6.35
N LEU A 78 -2.95 -9.64 -6.79
CA LEU A 78 -3.20 -8.40 -7.53
C LEU A 78 -4.16 -8.57 -8.73
N PRO A 79 -4.15 -9.66 -9.52
CA PRO A 79 -5.14 -9.88 -10.58
C PRO A 79 -6.60 -9.88 -10.09
N HIS A 80 -6.87 -10.37 -8.87
CA HIS A 80 -8.22 -10.33 -8.27
C HIS A 80 -8.65 -8.89 -7.98
N ALA A 81 -7.75 -8.06 -7.44
CA ALA A 81 -8.02 -6.64 -7.22
C ALA A 81 -8.33 -5.92 -8.53
N MET A 82 -7.53 -6.16 -9.57
CA MET A 82 -7.74 -5.60 -10.91
C MET A 82 -9.10 -5.98 -11.48
N PHE A 83 -9.48 -7.24 -11.35
CA PHE A 83 -10.76 -7.75 -11.81
C PHE A 83 -11.93 -7.11 -11.05
N ALA A 84 -11.85 -7.04 -9.72
CA ALA A 84 -12.87 -6.41 -8.89
C ALA A 84 -13.03 -4.91 -9.23
N CYS A 85 -11.94 -4.15 -9.32
CA CYS A 85 -11.99 -2.73 -9.69
C CYS A 85 -12.60 -2.53 -11.07
N SER A 86 -12.24 -3.36 -12.06
CA SER A 86 -12.82 -3.30 -13.41
C SER A 86 -14.32 -3.55 -13.41
N LEU A 87 -14.79 -4.54 -12.66
CA LEU A 87 -16.23 -4.80 -12.53
C LEU A 87 -16.97 -3.64 -11.85
N ILE A 88 -16.41 -3.08 -10.77
CA ILE A 88 -16.99 -1.90 -10.10
C ILE A 88 -17.15 -0.74 -11.09
N GLU A 89 -16.14 -0.44 -11.90
CA GLU A 89 -16.24 0.59 -12.94
C GLU A 89 -17.36 0.33 -13.94
N THR A 90 -17.59 -0.94 -14.33
CA THR A 90 -18.66 -1.28 -15.29
C THR A 90 -20.07 -1.08 -14.77
N LEU A 91 -20.27 -0.99 -13.45
CA LEU A 91 -21.57 -0.72 -12.86
C LEU A 91 -22.07 0.70 -13.14
N GLY A 92 -21.17 1.64 -13.47
CA GLY A 92 -21.53 3.05 -13.69
C GLY A 92 -22.01 3.77 -12.42
N ILE A 93 -21.78 3.19 -11.25
CA ILE A 93 -22.11 3.77 -9.94
C ILE A 93 -20.88 4.56 -9.47
N PRO A 94 -21.05 5.78 -8.91
CA PRO A 94 -19.94 6.51 -8.29
C PRO A 94 -19.24 5.65 -7.24
N PHE A 95 -17.91 5.66 -7.22
CA PHE A 95 -17.13 4.91 -6.23
C PHE A 95 -15.93 5.69 -5.71
N THR A 96 -15.48 5.36 -4.51
CA THR A 96 -14.23 5.91 -3.93
C THR A 96 -13.02 5.09 -4.37
N GLY A 97 -11.85 5.74 -4.33
CA GLY A 97 -10.59 5.09 -4.68
C GLY A 97 -10.18 5.31 -6.13
N ALA A 98 -9.21 4.54 -6.56
CA ALA A 98 -8.59 4.67 -7.87
C ALA A 98 -9.38 3.91 -8.96
N THR A 99 -9.33 4.41 -10.20
CA THR A 99 -9.73 3.63 -11.37
C THR A 99 -8.81 2.41 -11.54
N THR A 100 -9.26 1.42 -12.29
CA THR A 100 -8.48 0.19 -12.56
C THR A 100 -7.07 0.50 -13.10
N LEU A 101 -6.96 1.44 -14.03
CA LEU A 101 -5.65 1.83 -14.57
C LEU A 101 -4.76 2.49 -13.51
N ASN A 102 -5.32 3.38 -12.71
CA ASN A 102 -4.56 4.04 -11.64
C ASN A 102 -4.16 3.04 -10.55
N TYR A 103 -5.07 2.12 -10.22
CA TYR A 103 -4.77 1.04 -9.28
C TYR A 103 -3.58 0.17 -9.74
N LEU A 104 -3.55 -0.21 -11.03
CA LEU A 104 -2.42 -0.93 -11.61
C LEU A 104 -1.10 -0.18 -11.45
N PHE A 105 -1.09 1.13 -11.76
CA PHE A 105 0.13 1.94 -11.66
C PHE A 105 0.67 2.03 -10.24
N VAL A 106 -0.19 2.19 -9.25
CA VAL A 106 0.25 2.34 -7.85
C VAL A 106 0.53 0.99 -7.18
N SER A 107 -0.01 -0.11 -7.71
CA SER A 107 0.18 -1.45 -7.18
C SER A 107 1.54 -2.06 -7.52
N ASP A 108 2.19 -1.61 -8.61
CA ASP A 108 3.57 -1.97 -8.92
C ASP A 108 4.50 -0.78 -8.68
N LYS A 109 5.28 -0.85 -7.59
CA LYS A 109 6.21 0.21 -7.22
C LYS A 109 7.25 0.53 -8.31
N VAL A 110 7.61 -0.43 -9.17
CA VAL A 110 8.55 -0.20 -10.27
C VAL A 110 7.90 0.64 -11.37
N TYR A 111 6.62 0.40 -11.70
CA TYR A 111 5.89 1.28 -12.62
C TYR A 111 5.76 2.69 -12.05
N MET A 112 5.44 2.83 -10.79
CA MET A 112 5.38 4.12 -10.10
C MET A 112 6.73 4.84 -10.14
N LYS A 113 7.84 4.15 -9.84
CA LYS A 113 9.20 4.72 -9.91
C LYS A 113 9.56 5.19 -11.32
N ARG A 114 9.27 4.39 -12.35
CA ARG A 114 9.48 4.80 -13.75
C ARG A 114 8.67 6.03 -14.14
N MET A 115 7.44 6.15 -13.62
CA MET A 115 6.62 7.33 -13.85
C MET A 115 7.23 8.56 -13.17
N PHE A 116 7.70 8.42 -11.92
CA PHE A 116 8.37 9.51 -11.21
C PHE A 116 9.61 9.99 -11.96
N ASP A 117 10.46 9.07 -12.45
CA ASP A 117 11.63 9.43 -13.26
C ASP A 117 11.23 10.19 -14.53
N ARG A 118 10.19 9.74 -15.24
CA ARG A 118 9.69 10.40 -16.45
C ARG A 118 9.13 11.80 -16.20
N MET A 119 8.49 11.98 -15.06
CA MET A 119 7.87 13.26 -14.69
C MET A 119 8.84 14.18 -13.93
N ASN A 120 10.08 13.77 -13.72
CA ASN A 120 11.08 14.45 -12.90
C ASN A 120 10.60 14.71 -11.45
N ILE A 121 9.79 13.77 -10.91
CA ILE A 121 9.41 13.78 -9.51
C ILE A 121 10.57 13.18 -8.71
N PRO A 122 11.09 13.88 -7.70
CA PRO A 122 12.19 13.37 -6.88
C PRO A 122 11.84 12.02 -6.25
N THR A 123 12.71 11.05 -6.45
CA THR A 123 12.59 9.70 -5.88
C THR A 123 13.99 9.16 -5.58
N PRO A 124 14.17 8.33 -4.54
CA PRO A 124 15.46 7.70 -4.25
C PRO A 124 16.03 6.97 -5.48
N LYS A 125 17.35 6.97 -5.63
CA LYS A 125 18.03 6.16 -6.68
C LYS A 125 17.67 4.70 -6.52
N TRP A 126 17.38 4.00 -7.61
CA TRP A 126 16.83 2.66 -7.54
C TRP A 126 17.24 1.79 -8.72
N GLN A 127 17.18 0.46 -8.52
CA GLN A 127 17.38 -0.56 -9.54
C GLN A 127 16.37 -1.69 -9.35
N VAL A 128 15.83 -2.23 -10.45
CA VAL A 128 14.94 -3.40 -10.44
C VAL A 128 15.72 -4.68 -10.78
N PHE A 129 15.30 -5.78 -10.15
CA PHE A 129 15.78 -7.14 -10.39
C PHE A 129 14.59 -8.01 -10.78
N TYR A 130 14.64 -8.57 -11.99
CA TYR A 130 13.58 -9.41 -12.54
C TYR A 130 13.85 -10.91 -12.36
N SER A 131 15.12 -11.30 -12.40
CA SER A 131 15.56 -12.71 -12.37
C SER A 131 16.50 -13.02 -11.20
N GLY A 132 16.97 -12.00 -10.51
CA GLY A 132 18.01 -12.12 -9.49
C GLY A 132 19.40 -12.46 -10.04
N LYS A 133 19.57 -12.43 -11.38
CA LYS A 133 20.88 -12.62 -12.04
C LYS A 133 21.56 -11.30 -12.37
N GLU A 134 20.83 -10.20 -12.23
CA GLU A 134 21.33 -8.86 -12.50
C GLU A 134 22.39 -8.47 -11.47
N SER A 135 23.46 -7.83 -11.94
CA SER A 135 24.44 -7.23 -11.06
C SER A 135 23.92 -5.93 -10.47
N ALA A 136 24.24 -5.65 -9.23
CA ALA A 136 23.93 -4.36 -8.63
C ALA A 136 24.69 -3.23 -9.35
N ASP A 137 23.97 -2.16 -9.70
CA ASP A 137 24.53 -0.99 -10.38
C ASP A 137 25.62 -0.31 -9.55
N ALA A 138 26.54 0.35 -10.26
CA ALA A 138 27.55 1.19 -9.63
C ALA A 138 26.94 2.50 -9.07
N GLU A 139 25.77 2.90 -9.58
CA GLU A 139 25.09 4.14 -9.19
C GLU A 139 24.16 3.97 -7.98
N LEU A 140 23.98 2.76 -7.45
CA LEU A 140 23.22 2.56 -6.20
C LEU A 140 23.91 3.27 -5.04
N ILE A 141 23.13 4.00 -4.28
CA ILE A 141 23.59 4.74 -3.09
C ILE A 141 23.28 3.92 -1.86
N PHE A 142 24.22 3.83 -0.94
CA PHE A 142 24.08 3.07 0.30
C PHE A 142 24.05 4.00 1.53
N PRO A 143 23.30 3.65 2.59
CA PRO A 143 22.51 2.42 2.73
C PRO A 143 21.34 2.38 1.74
N SER A 144 20.96 1.19 1.28
CA SER A 144 19.80 0.93 0.42
C SER A 144 18.85 -0.03 1.10
N ILE A 145 17.60 -0.06 0.66
CA ILE A 145 16.57 -0.98 1.13
C ILE A 145 16.06 -1.87 -0.01
N VAL A 146 15.90 -3.16 0.26
CA VAL A 146 15.40 -4.15 -0.70
C VAL A 146 13.91 -4.39 -0.47
N LYS A 147 13.09 -4.20 -1.51
CA LYS A 147 11.62 -4.24 -1.41
C LYS A 147 10.98 -5.13 -2.47
N PRO A 148 9.95 -5.92 -2.14
CA PRO A 148 9.11 -6.55 -3.15
C PRO A 148 8.25 -5.48 -3.85
N ALA A 149 8.15 -5.55 -5.19
CA ALA A 149 7.50 -4.50 -5.96
C ALA A 149 5.97 -4.49 -5.84
N LEU A 150 5.35 -5.67 -5.75
CA LEU A 150 3.90 -5.85 -5.82
C LEU A 150 3.19 -5.89 -4.46
N HIS A 151 3.92 -5.73 -3.37
CA HIS A 151 3.35 -5.76 -2.01
C HIS A 151 3.33 -4.38 -1.37
N HIS A 152 2.29 -4.11 -0.57
CA HIS A 152 2.07 -2.88 0.18
C HIS A 152 2.14 -3.13 1.69
N CYS A 153 1.79 -2.13 2.50
CA CYS A 153 1.60 -2.25 3.94
C CYS A 153 2.80 -2.82 4.70
N SER A 154 4.01 -2.47 4.27
CA SER A 154 5.28 -2.97 4.82
C SER A 154 5.49 -4.48 4.69
N ILE A 155 4.67 -5.21 3.92
CA ILE A 155 4.88 -6.63 3.66
C ILE A 155 6.28 -6.85 3.06
N GLY A 156 7.06 -7.72 3.67
CA GLY A 156 8.44 -8.01 3.26
C GLY A 156 9.47 -6.99 3.72
N LEU A 157 9.09 -5.97 4.48
CA LEU A 157 10.00 -4.98 5.04
C LEU A 157 10.34 -5.32 6.49
N SER A 158 11.60 -5.58 6.73
CA SER A 158 12.21 -5.76 8.04
C SER A 158 13.58 -5.06 8.06
N ARG A 159 14.15 -4.84 9.23
CA ARG A 159 15.42 -4.12 9.37
C ARG A 159 16.57 -4.79 8.64
N ASP A 160 16.52 -6.12 8.51
CA ASP A 160 17.52 -6.90 7.79
C ASP A 160 17.43 -6.75 6.26
N MET A 161 16.41 -6.03 5.72
CA MET A 161 16.35 -5.63 4.31
C MET A 161 17.16 -4.38 3.98
N ILE A 162 17.72 -3.71 4.98
CA ILE A 162 18.70 -2.65 4.76
C ILE A 162 20.04 -3.27 4.39
N VAL A 163 20.65 -2.78 3.34
CA VAL A 163 21.99 -3.18 2.87
C VAL A 163 22.93 -1.97 2.89
N SER A 164 24.09 -2.13 3.51
CA SER A 164 25.07 -1.05 3.65
C SER A 164 26.17 -1.10 2.58
N LYS A 165 26.22 -2.17 1.78
CA LYS A 165 27.23 -2.34 0.74
C LYS A 165 26.72 -3.21 -0.41
N LYS A 166 27.32 -3.03 -1.56
CA LYS A 166 26.94 -3.66 -2.83
C LYS A 166 26.93 -5.20 -2.78
N GLU A 167 27.87 -5.79 -2.08
CA GLU A 167 28.06 -7.24 -2.00
C GLU A 167 26.87 -7.96 -1.35
N ASP A 168 26.14 -7.26 -0.47
CA ASP A 168 25.00 -7.85 0.24
C ASP A 168 23.68 -7.77 -0.55
N VAL A 169 23.60 -6.95 -1.59
CA VAL A 169 22.39 -6.72 -2.39
C VAL A 169 21.84 -8.02 -2.95
N HIS A 170 22.68 -8.78 -3.64
CA HIS A 170 22.24 -9.99 -4.34
C HIS A 170 21.61 -11.02 -3.39
N LYS A 171 22.20 -11.22 -2.22
CA LYS A 171 21.66 -12.12 -1.21
C LYS A 171 20.26 -11.73 -0.76
N LYS A 172 20.03 -10.43 -0.50
CA LYS A 172 18.73 -9.90 -0.05
C LYS A 172 17.68 -9.91 -1.16
N VAL A 173 18.10 -9.62 -2.40
CA VAL A 173 17.23 -9.72 -3.58
C VAL A 173 16.72 -11.16 -3.76
N LEU A 174 17.60 -12.16 -3.73
CA LEU A 174 17.21 -13.56 -3.84
C LEU A 174 16.29 -13.99 -2.71
N LEU A 175 16.53 -13.54 -1.49
CA LEU A 175 15.66 -13.83 -0.34
C LEU A 175 14.23 -13.27 -0.58
N GLN A 176 14.11 -12.05 -1.05
CA GLN A 176 12.80 -11.46 -1.35
C GLN A 176 12.09 -12.17 -2.51
N MET A 177 12.82 -12.52 -3.57
CA MET A 177 12.26 -13.26 -4.71
C MET A 177 11.77 -14.67 -4.35
N GLN A 178 12.38 -15.30 -3.36
CA GLN A 178 11.92 -16.60 -2.85
C GLN A 178 10.65 -16.50 -2.01
N ARG A 179 10.43 -15.36 -1.36
CA ARG A 179 9.31 -15.15 -0.43
C ARG A 179 8.09 -14.54 -1.10
N PHE A 180 8.29 -13.74 -2.14
CA PHE A 180 7.25 -12.92 -2.74
C PHE A 180 7.19 -13.09 -4.25
N ALA A 181 5.98 -13.08 -4.80
CA ALA A 181 5.79 -13.09 -6.25
C ALA A 181 6.25 -11.79 -6.90
N GLY A 182 6.68 -11.89 -8.16
CA GLY A 182 7.08 -10.75 -8.96
C GLY A 182 8.54 -10.35 -8.78
N HIS A 183 8.82 -9.15 -9.22
CA HIS A 183 10.16 -8.59 -9.19
C HIS A 183 10.44 -7.83 -7.88
N VAL A 184 11.71 -7.61 -7.65
CA VAL A 184 12.24 -6.93 -6.46
C VAL A 184 12.99 -5.69 -6.91
N PHE A 185 12.95 -4.63 -6.15
CA PHE A 185 13.80 -3.48 -6.39
C PHE A 185 14.59 -3.08 -5.15
N VAL A 186 15.69 -2.41 -5.39
CA VAL A 186 16.58 -1.85 -4.39
C VAL A 186 16.60 -0.35 -4.59
N GLU A 187 16.43 0.40 -3.53
CA GLU A 187 16.50 1.86 -3.58
C GLU A 187 17.32 2.43 -2.43
N GLU A 188 17.88 3.59 -2.63
CA GLU A 188 18.54 4.38 -1.59
C GLU A 188 17.62 4.52 -0.38
N PHE A 189 18.15 4.27 0.81
CA PHE A 189 17.44 4.52 2.05
C PHE A 189 17.65 5.99 2.45
N ILE A 190 16.57 6.77 2.42
CA ILE A 190 16.63 8.18 2.80
C ILE A 190 16.39 8.29 4.31
N GLU A 191 17.42 8.72 5.03
CA GLU A 191 17.26 9.08 6.43
C GLU A 191 16.57 10.44 6.54
N GLY A 192 15.54 10.52 7.37
CA GLY A 192 14.82 11.78 7.55
C GLY A 192 13.44 11.62 8.15
N ARG A 193 12.65 12.67 8.01
CA ARG A 193 11.25 12.69 8.44
C ARG A 193 10.36 12.01 7.42
N GLU A 194 9.39 11.25 7.87
CA GLU A 194 8.41 10.58 7.00
C GLU A 194 7.05 11.27 7.09
N PHE A 195 6.46 11.58 5.94
CA PHE A 195 5.16 12.22 5.84
C PHE A 195 4.21 11.41 4.96
N HIS A 196 2.98 11.28 5.41
CA HIS A 196 1.87 10.78 4.60
C HIS A 196 0.99 11.95 4.17
N VAL A 197 0.72 12.03 2.88
CA VAL A 197 -0.09 13.10 2.29
C VAL A 197 -1.24 12.47 1.53
N ALA A 198 -2.46 12.68 2.02
CA ALA A 198 -3.66 12.22 1.32
C ALA A 198 -4.11 13.25 0.29
N VAL A 199 -4.50 12.76 -0.87
CA VAL A 199 -5.04 13.58 -1.96
C VAL A 199 -6.43 13.10 -2.31
N LEU A 200 -7.39 14.01 -2.30
CA LEU A 200 -8.77 13.78 -2.73
C LEU A 200 -9.01 14.48 -4.06
N GLU A 201 -10.05 14.09 -4.76
CA GLU A 201 -10.59 14.87 -5.88
C GLU A 201 -11.76 15.70 -5.41
N ARG A 202 -11.75 16.99 -5.75
CA ARG A 202 -12.84 17.91 -5.52
C ARG A 202 -13.09 18.74 -6.77
N GLU A 203 -14.28 18.62 -7.34
CA GLU A 203 -14.67 19.36 -8.55
C GLU A 203 -13.72 19.13 -9.74
N GLY A 204 -13.26 17.88 -9.93
CA GLY A 204 -12.34 17.51 -10.99
C GLY A 204 -10.89 17.97 -10.77
N LYS A 205 -10.54 18.43 -9.57
CA LYS A 205 -9.19 18.91 -9.22
C LYS A 205 -8.64 18.17 -8.00
N PRO A 206 -7.32 17.93 -7.95
CA PRO A 206 -6.69 17.37 -6.76
C PRO A 206 -6.82 18.34 -5.58
N PHE A 207 -7.28 17.82 -4.45
CA PHE A 207 -7.37 18.51 -3.17
C PHE A 207 -6.45 17.80 -2.18
N VAL A 208 -5.33 18.44 -1.86
CA VAL A 208 -4.29 17.91 -0.98
C VAL A 208 -4.67 18.18 0.47
N LEU A 209 -4.74 17.14 1.29
CA LEU A 209 -4.94 17.28 2.73
C LEU A 209 -3.62 17.64 3.44
N PRO A 210 -3.70 18.23 4.63
CA PRO A 210 -2.50 18.51 5.43
C PRO A 210 -1.66 17.25 5.63
N PRO A 211 -0.33 17.32 5.48
CA PRO A 211 0.56 16.18 5.73
C PRO A 211 0.45 15.66 7.17
N VAL A 212 0.57 14.35 7.33
CA VAL A 212 0.68 13.69 8.64
C VAL A 212 2.09 13.16 8.77
N GLU A 213 2.75 13.41 9.88
CA GLU A 213 4.11 12.93 10.13
C GLU A 213 4.10 11.60 10.90
N ILE A 214 4.93 10.67 10.47
CA ILE A 214 5.28 9.49 11.24
C ILE A 214 6.55 9.82 12.03
N VAL A 215 6.39 9.98 13.33
CA VAL A 215 7.51 10.31 14.23
C VAL A 215 8.08 9.03 14.80
N PHE A 216 9.33 8.75 14.50
CA PHE A 216 10.06 7.59 15.03
C PHE A 216 10.79 7.96 16.32
N LYS A 217 10.80 7.04 17.30
CA LYS A 217 11.58 7.14 18.55
C LYS A 217 13.01 6.63 18.39
N VAL A 218 13.32 6.08 17.23
CA VAL A 218 14.64 5.59 16.80
C VAL A 218 15.17 6.47 15.66
N THR A 219 16.43 6.34 15.33
CA THR A 219 17.10 7.18 14.31
C THR A 219 17.87 6.33 13.30
N GLY A 220 18.33 6.98 12.23
CA GLY A 220 19.13 6.33 11.21
C GLY A 220 18.34 5.25 10.46
N THR A 221 19.00 4.19 10.09
CA THR A 221 18.40 3.09 9.31
C THR A 221 17.38 2.25 10.07
N GLU A 222 17.12 2.56 11.34
CA GLU A 222 16.06 1.94 12.12
C GLU A 222 14.73 2.71 12.04
N ALA A 223 14.76 3.97 11.57
CA ALA A 223 13.61 4.86 11.53
C ALA A 223 12.80 4.67 10.25
N PHE A 224 12.09 3.56 10.12
CA PHE A 224 11.10 3.31 9.07
C PHE A 224 10.07 2.27 9.55
N LEU A 225 8.92 2.21 8.86
CA LEU A 225 7.85 1.28 9.18
C LEU A 225 8.17 -0.12 8.64
N THR A 226 8.57 -1.03 9.53
CA THR A 226 8.66 -2.48 9.25
C THR A 226 7.29 -3.12 9.30
N TYR A 227 7.18 -4.38 8.87
CA TYR A 227 5.93 -5.15 9.02
C TYR A 227 5.54 -5.27 10.50
N GLU A 228 6.49 -5.66 11.33
CA GLU A 228 6.27 -5.86 12.76
C GLU A 228 5.87 -4.56 13.47
N SER A 229 6.48 -3.42 13.08
CA SER A 229 6.14 -2.12 13.68
C SER A 229 4.72 -1.63 13.36
N ARG A 230 4.10 -2.16 12.31
CA ARG A 230 2.72 -1.81 11.91
C ARG A 230 1.66 -2.79 12.43
N TRP A 231 1.98 -4.08 12.43
CA TRP A 231 0.97 -5.13 12.49
C TRP A 231 1.10 -6.06 13.70
N ASP A 232 2.25 -6.10 14.36
CA ASP A 232 2.46 -6.93 15.54
C ASP A 232 2.45 -6.08 16.81
N VAL A 233 1.29 -6.03 17.48
CA VAL A 233 1.06 -5.22 18.68
C VAL A 233 1.95 -5.63 19.85
N ASP A 234 2.45 -6.86 19.86
CA ASP A 234 3.31 -7.41 20.90
C ASP A 234 4.81 -7.20 20.58
N HIS A 235 5.14 -6.82 19.34
CA HIS A 235 6.52 -6.58 18.95
C HIS A 235 7.05 -5.26 19.56
N PRO A 236 8.30 -5.21 20.06
CA PRO A 236 8.88 -4.00 20.63
C PRO A 236 8.85 -2.80 19.68
N ASP A 237 8.94 -3.02 18.37
CA ASP A 237 8.95 -1.97 17.36
C ASP A 237 7.57 -1.33 17.15
N TYR A 238 6.47 -1.98 17.52
CA TYR A 238 5.12 -1.43 17.39
C TYR A 238 4.95 -0.07 18.08
N LYS A 239 5.64 0.13 19.20
CA LYS A 239 5.63 1.38 19.97
C LYS A 239 6.72 2.39 19.60
N GLN A 240 7.50 2.10 18.56
CA GLN A 240 8.62 2.94 18.13
C GLN A 240 8.21 4.08 17.18
N SER A 241 6.97 4.12 16.76
CA SER A 241 6.44 5.21 15.92
C SER A 241 5.12 5.74 16.44
N GLU A 242 4.84 7.00 16.14
CA GLU A 242 3.60 7.68 16.47
C GLU A 242 3.14 8.53 15.28
N ILE A 243 1.83 8.60 15.07
CA ILE A 243 1.24 9.50 14.07
C ILE A 243 1.08 10.88 14.71
N TYR A 244 1.67 11.89 14.07
CA TYR A 244 1.58 13.27 14.51
C TYR A 244 0.96 14.14 13.43
N VAL A 245 -0.09 14.87 13.79
CA VAL A 245 -0.71 15.89 12.91
C VAL A 245 -0.19 17.26 13.33
N PRO A 246 0.72 17.88 12.58
CA PRO A 246 1.26 19.19 12.92
C PRO A 246 0.16 20.25 12.94
N LYS A 247 0.19 21.14 13.93
CA LYS A 247 -0.71 22.31 13.98
C LYS A 247 -0.28 23.40 12.99
N THR A 248 1.00 23.45 12.71
CA THR A 248 1.62 24.38 11.75
C THR A 248 2.69 23.64 10.97
N TYR A 249 2.85 23.96 9.71
CA TYR A 249 3.85 23.36 8.83
C TYR A 249 4.94 24.38 8.52
N GLU A 250 6.17 23.91 8.42
CA GLU A 250 7.24 24.74 7.90
C GLU A 250 6.94 25.11 6.44
N PRO A 251 7.14 26.38 6.02
CA PRO A 251 6.83 26.82 4.65
C PRO A 251 7.50 25.99 3.54
N ARG A 252 8.57 25.28 3.85
CA ARG A 252 9.28 24.39 2.90
C ARG A 252 8.60 23.05 2.69
N LEU A 253 7.64 22.69 3.55
CA LEU A 253 6.87 21.44 3.46
C LEU A 253 5.50 21.64 2.77
N MET A 254 5.14 22.88 2.47
CA MET A 254 3.93 23.29 1.75
C MET A 254 4.29 23.64 0.31
#